data_d9e8987f907f529a8d59d2d25a3fa2a4
#
_entry.id   d9e8987f907f529a8d59d2d25a3fa2a4
#
_cell.length_a   1.000
_cell.length_b   1.000
_cell.length_c   1.000
_cell.angle_alpha   90.00
_cell.angle_beta   90.00
_cell.angle_gamma   90.00
#
_symmetry.space_group_name_H-M   'P 1'
#
loop_
_entity.id
_entity.type
_entity.pdbx_description
1 polymer ?
#
loop_
_entity_poly.entity_id
_entity_poly.type
_entity_poly.pdbx_seq_one_letter_code
_entity_poly.pdbx_strand_id
1 'polypeptide(L)'
;SSAASDVYKRQPLDTPMVPVDSEHSALAQALASGTDAEIDRLILTASGGPFRGYKREQLHDVTPAQALAHPTWDMGLVVTTNSATMVNKALEVLEAHHLFGVDLDRIDVAVHPQSIVHSMVQFVDGSTIAQASPPSMVLPIALGLTWPHRIPGAVPACDWSKATSWTFEPLDEEAFPAVRMIKDAGKVGGTHPAVFNAANEEAVAAFHAGAIRFTDIVDSVARVLEEHTGSAEAVSDADLTLEAVLNAERWARVRANELLGMTGN
;
A
#
# COMPACT_ATOMS: atom_id res chain seq x y z
N SER A 1 2.41 -2.15 13.44
CA SER A 1 3.44 -2.27 12.43
C SER A 1 4.64 -1.35 12.69
N SER A 2 5.80 -1.67 12.12
CA SER A 2 7.07 -1.00 12.40
C SER A 2 7.07 0.48 12.01
N ALA A 3 6.39 0.87 10.94
CA ALA A 3 6.42 2.23 10.40
C ALA A 3 5.92 3.30 11.39
N ALA A 4 4.78 3.08 12.05
CA ALA A 4 4.25 4.04 13.03
C ALA A 4 5.16 4.20 14.26
N SER A 5 5.76 3.10 14.75
CA SER A 5 6.70 3.16 15.88
C SER A 5 8.00 3.88 15.51
N ASP A 6 8.45 3.76 14.28
CA ASP A 6 9.68 4.39 13.80
C ASP A 6 9.50 5.90 13.59
N VAL A 7 8.34 6.34 13.10
CA VAL A 7 7.98 7.78 13.03
C VAL A 7 7.96 8.40 14.44
N TYR A 8 7.33 7.72 15.40
CA TYR A 8 7.25 8.20 16.78
C TYR A 8 8.63 8.33 17.44
N LYS A 9 9.52 7.37 17.22
CA LYS A 9 10.90 7.40 17.75
C LYS A 9 11.77 8.47 17.11
N ARG A 10 11.51 8.80 15.86
CA ARG A 10 12.28 9.78 15.09
C ARG A 10 11.98 11.23 15.50
N GLN A 11 10.73 11.55 15.81
CA GLN A 11 10.31 12.93 16.11
C GLN A 11 11.21 13.68 17.08
N PRO A 12 11.71 13.07 18.17
CA PRO A 12 12.61 13.75 19.11
C PRO A 12 14.03 13.97 18.59
N LEU A 13 14.43 13.29 17.51
CA LEU A 13 15.82 13.24 17.03
C LEU A 13 16.09 14.08 15.79
N ASP A 14 15.05 14.67 15.20
CA ASP A 14 15.11 15.39 13.90
C ASP A 14 15.90 14.62 12.81
N THR A 15 15.78 13.30 12.83
CA THR A 15 16.49 12.40 11.92
C THR A 15 15.66 12.25 10.63
N PRO A 16 16.26 12.45 9.44
CA PRO A 16 15.55 12.27 8.19
C PRO A 16 15.06 10.82 8.03
N MET A 17 13.82 10.64 7.62
CA MET A 17 13.25 9.34 7.26
C MET A 17 13.31 9.19 5.74
N VAL A 18 14.08 8.20 5.29
CA VAL A 18 14.23 7.90 3.86
C VAL A 18 13.50 6.60 3.55
N PRO A 19 12.48 6.63 2.69
CA PRO A 19 11.72 5.42 2.38
C PRO A 19 12.55 4.45 1.53
N VAL A 20 12.39 3.16 1.80
CA VAL A 20 13.05 2.08 1.05
C VAL A 20 12.06 1.20 0.27
N ASP A 21 10.76 1.38 0.46
CA ASP A 21 9.78 0.84 -0.47
C ASP A 21 9.95 1.49 -1.84
N SER A 22 9.81 0.71 -2.94
CA SER A 22 10.17 1.18 -4.28
C SER A 22 9.32 2.36 -4.73
N GLU A 23 8.04 2.36 -4.44
CA GLU A 23 7.09 3.41 -4.78
C GLU A 23 7.35 4.70 -3.99
N HIS A 24 7.56 4.57 -2.69
CA HIS A 24 7.85 5.74 -1.84
C HIS A 24 9.24 6.33 -2.11
N SER A 25 10.23 5.48 -2.38
CA SER A 25 11.55 5.93 -2.83
C SER A 25 11.46 6.69 -4.15
N ALA A 26 10.61 6.21 -5.09
CA ALA A 26 10.37 6.87 -6.36
C ALA A 26 9.70 8.23 -6.17
N LEU A 27 8.68 8.32 -5.28
CA LEU A 27 8.05 9.60 -4.92
C LEU A 27 9.06 10.57 -4.31
N ALA A 28 9.86 10.13 -3.34
CA ALA A 28 10.89 10.98 -2.72
C ALA A 28 11.88 11.55 -3.75
N GLN A 29 12.26 10.74 -4.75
CA GLN A 29 13.13 11.18 -5.83
C GLN A 29 12.45 12.17 -6.79
N ALA A 30 11.18 11.96 -7.13
CA ALA A 30 10.42 12.84 -8.02
C ALA A 30 10.05 14.16 -7.33
N LEU A 31 9.70 14.13 -6.03
CA LEU A 31 9.40 15.32 -5.21
C LEU A 31 10.60 16.29 -5.11
N ALA A 32 11.83 15.78 -5.19
CA ALA A 32 13.03 16.61 -5.20
C ALA A 32 13.15 17.55 -6.41
N SER A 33 12.25 17.46 -7.40
CA SER A 33 12.23 18.33 -8.58
C SER A 33 11.33 19.56 -8.47
N GLY A 34 10.63 19.74 -7.33
CA GLY A 34 9.76 20.89 -7.07
C GLY A 34 9.63 21.16 -5.58
N THR A 35 8.74 22.09 -5.23
CA THR A 35 8.38 22.41 -3.84
C THR A 35 7.01 21.84 -3.48
N ASP A 36 6.71 21.71 -2.20
CA ASP A 36 5.44 21.20 -1.71
C ASP A 36 4.22 21.96 -2.25
N ALA A 37 4.36 23.28 -2.45
CA ALA A 37 3.30 24.14 -2.99
C ALA A 37 3.03 23.89 -4.49
N GLU A 38 3.97 23.26 -5.20
CA GLU A 38 3.86 22.97 -6.64
C GLU A 38 3.34 21.56 -6.91
N ILE A 39 3.18 20.73 -5.90
CA ILE A 39 2.62 19.37 -6.05
C ILE A 39 1.12 19.51 -6.33
N ASP A 40 0.65 18.94 -7.46
CA ASP A 40 -0.78 18.73 -7.71
C ASP A 40 -1.22 17.40 -7.11
N ARG A 41 -0.58 16.28 -7.47
CA ARG A 41 -0.89 14.97 -6.93
C ARG A 41 0.27 13.99 -6.98
N LEU A 42 0.18 12.95 -6.18
CA LEU A 42 1.04 11.77 -6.23
C LEU A 42 0.34 10.67 -7.04
N ILE A 43 1.10 9.89 -7.81
CA ILE A 43 0.58 8.76 -8.58
C ILE A 43 1.45 7.55 -8.27
N LEU A 44 0.92 6.63 -7.46
CA LEU A 44 1.57 5.36 -7.19
C LEU A 44 1.29 4.39 -8.33
N THR A 45 2.30 3.66 -8.76
CA THR A 45 2.09 2.59 -9.74
C THR A 45 1.88 1.26 -9.02
N ALA A 46 1.13 0.36 -9.64
CA ALA A 46 0.91 -1.01 -9.18
C ALA A 46 1.11 -1.96 -10.36
N SER A 47 1.68 -3.16 -10.12
CA SER A 47 1.75 -4.19 -11.16
C SER A 47 0.35 -4.69 -11.59
N GLY A 48 -0.65 -4.51 -10.71
CA GLY A 48 -2.00 -5.06 -10.86
C GLY A 48 -2.13 -6.50 -10.36
N GLY A 49 -1.05 -7.09 -9.87
CA GLY A 49 -1.03 -8.46 -9.36
C GLY A 49 -1.37 -9.53 -10.41
N PRO A 50 -1.59 -10.78 -9.99
CA PRO A 50 -1.88 -11.89 -10.90
C PRO A 50 -3.27 -11.83 -11.54
N PHE A 51 -4.18 -11.02 -11.01
CA PHE A 51 -5.58 -10.95 -11.44
C PHE A 51 -5.94 -9.66 -12.17
N ARG A 52 -4.95 -8.96 -12.71
CA ARG A 52 -5.18 -7.78 -13.53
C ARG A 52 -6.15 -8.09 -14.67
N GLY A 53 -7.19 -7.25 -14.81
CA GLY A 53 -8.24 -7.41 -15.82
C GLY A 53 -9.37 -8.37 -15.44
N TYR A 54 -9.29 -9.07 -14.29
CA TYR A 54 -10.40 -9.88 -13.79
C TYR A 54 -11.50 -8.97 -13.26
N LYS A 55 -12.76 -9.42 -13.49
CA LYS A 55 -13.92 -8.85 -12.83
C LYS A 55 -14.16 -9.53 -11.49
N ARG A 56 -14.91 -8.87 -10.59
CA ARG A 56 -15.13 -9.36 -9.23
C ARG A 56 -15.69 -10.80 -9.20
N GLU A 57 -16.59 -11.15 -10.12
CA GLU A 57 -17.19 -12.49 -10.20
C GLU A 57 -16.13 -13.58 -10.50
N GLN A 58 -15.10 -13.21 -11.27
CA GLN A 58 -14.01 -14.12 -11.63
C GLN A 58 -13.03 -14.34 -10.47
N LEU A 59 -13.02 -13.43 -9.49
CA LEU A 59 -12.16 -13.51 -8.31
C LEU A 59 -12.69 -14.45 -7.23
N HIS A 60 -13.98 -14.79 -7.29
CA HIS A 60 -14.66 -15.56 -6.25
C HIS A 60 -14.03 -16.94 -5.98
N ASP A 61 -13.65 -17.67 -7.03
CA ASP A 61 -13.13 -19.04 -6.93
C ASP A 61 -11.59 -19.13 -7.10
N VAL A 62 -10.91 -17.99 -6.93
CA VAL A 62 -9.45 -17.91 -6.98
C VAL A 62 -8.85 -18.68 -5.80
N THR A 63 -7.85 -19.49 -6.08
CA THR A 63 -7.15 -20.31 -5.07
C THR A 63 -5.95 -19.57 -4.45
N PRO A 64 -5.50 -19.96 -3.24
CA PRO A 64 -4.28 -19.44 -2.66
C PRO A 64 -3.05 -19.55 -3.57
N ALA A 65 -2.90 -20.67 -4.29
CA ALA A 65 -1.79 -20.88 -5.22
C ALA A 65 -1.81 -19.86 -6.38
N GLN A 66 -2.99 -19.51 -6.90
CA GLN A 66 -3.14 -18.49 -7.93
C GLN A 66 -2.84 -17.09 -7.39
N ALA A 67 -3.27 -16.78 -6.16
CA ALA A 67 -2.99 -15.50 -5.51
C ALA A 67 -1.48 -15.28 -5.25
N LEU A 68 -0.71 -16.35 -5.07
CA LEU A 68 0.75 -16.31 -4.88
C LEU A 68 1.54 -16.23 -6.20
N ALA A 69 0.90 -16.36 -7.36
CA ALA A 69 1.57 -16.32 -8.66
C ALA A 69 1.81 -14.88 -9.15
N HIS A 70 2.61 -14.10 -8.38
CA HIS A 70 2.91 -12.71 -8.75
C HIS A 70 3.76 -12.66 -10.02
N PRO A 71 3.43 -11.79 -11.03
CA PRO A 71 4.09 -11.79 -12.33
C PRO A 71 5.52 -11.23 -12.32
N THR A 72 5.90 -10.42 -11.33
CA THR A 72 7.16 -9.65 -11.35
C THR A 72 8.03 -9.87 -10.11
N TRP A 73 7.43 -9.94 -8.91
CA TRP A 73 8.14 -9.95 -7.65
C TRP A 73 8.04 -11.31 -6.95
N ASP A 74 9.15 -11.74 -6.35
CA ASP A 74 9.21 -12.87 -5.42
C ASP A 74 9.16 -12.32 -3.99
N MET A 75 8.02 -12.46 -3.33
CA MET A 75 7.72 -11.84 -2.03
C MET A 75 7.14 -12.87 -1.06
N GLY A 76 7.11 -12.51 0.23
CA GLY A 76 6.46 -13.32 1.26
C GLY A 76 4.94 -13.46 1.04
N LEU A 77 4.35 -14.50 1.63
CA LEU A 77 2.96 -14.92 1.45
C LEU A 77 1.95 -13.76 1.63
N VAL A 78 2.09 -13.00 2.72
CA VAL A 78 1.15 -11.90 3.04
C VAL A 78 1.26 -10.79 2.01
N VAL A 79 2.48 -10.34 1.69
CA VAL A 79 2.70 -9.24 0.72
C VAL A 79 2.23 -9.63 -0.67
N THR A 80 2.48 -10.88 -1.09
CA THR A 80 2.03 -11.38 -2.40
C THR A 80 0.50 -11.42 -2.49
N THR A 81 -0.17 -11.90 -1.44
CA THR A 81 -1.65 -11.91 -1.39
C THR A 81 -2.20 -10.49 -1.33
N ASN A 82 -1.58 -9.59 -0.56
CA ASN A 82 -1.95 -8.18 -0.51
C ASN A 82 -1.74 -7.47 -1.86
N SER A 83 -0.74 -7.87 -2.66
CA SER A 83 -0.60 -7.41 -4.03
C SER A 83 -1.76 -7.89 -4.91
N ALA A 84 -2.17 -9.16 -4.76
CA ALA A 84 -3.28 -9.74 -5.53
C ALA A 84 -4.63 -9.08 -5.20
N THR A 85 -4.87 -8.67 -3.95
CA THR A 85 -6.10 -7.97 -3.49
C THR A 85 -6.02 -6.45 -3.65
N MET A 86 -4.89 -5.89 -4.05
CA MET A 86 -4.56 -4.45 -4.03
C MET A 86 -4.52 -3.83 -2.61
N VAL A 87 -4.56 -4.63 -1.56
CA VAL A 87 -4.37 -4.15 -0.17
C VAL A 87 -2.95 -3.61 0.03
N ASN A 88 -1.91 -4.22 -0.58
CA ASN A 88 -0.56 -3.68 -0.51
C ASN A 88 -0.53 -2.22 -1.01
N LYS A 89 -1.12 -1.98 -2.18
CA LYS A 89 -1.20 -0.63 -2.76
C LYS A 89 -2.07 0.32 -1.92
N ALA A 90 -3.12 -0.20 -1.28
CA ALA A 90 -3.92 0.55 -0.34
C ALA A 90 -3.09 1.05 0.86
N LEU A 91 -2.29 0.18 1.48
CA LEU A 91 -1.39 0.56 2.58
C LEU A 91 -0.34 1.58 2.13
N GLU A 92 0.23 1.39 0.94
CA GLU A 92 1.19 2.34 0.37
C GLU A 92 0.59 3.73 0.10
N VAL A 93 -0.69 3.83 -0.31
CA VAL A 93 -1.40 5.12 -0.44
C VAL A 93 -1.48 5.83 0.91
N LEU A 94 -1.80 5.11 1.97
CA LEU A 94 -1.84 5.68 3.33
C LEU A 94 -0.43 6.09 3.81
N GLU A 95 0.57 5.26 3.54
CA GLU A 95 1.96 5.55 3.87
C GLU A 95 2.46 6.80 3.13
N ALA A 96 2.14 6.94 1.84
CA ALA A 96 2.49 8.13 1.06
C ALA A 96 1.85 9.40 1.64
N HIS A 97 0.59 9.32 2.08
CA HIS A 97 -0.07 10.41 2.80
C HIS A 97 0.72 10.84 4.03
N HIS A 98 1.10 9.89 4.87
CA HIS A 98 1.83 10.18 6.11
C HIS A 98 3.28 10.62 5.89
N LEU A 99 3.96 10.05 4.89
CA LEU A 99 5.36 10.34 4.59
C LEU A 99 5.56 11.73 3.97
N PHE A 100 4.64 12.12 3.07
CA PHE A 100 4.81 13.30 2.23
C PHE A 100 3.80 14.42 2.54
N GLY A 101 2.83 14.18 3.45
CA GLY A 101 1.85 15.20 3.85
C GLY A 101 0.87 15.61 2.74
N VAL A 102 0.68 14.76 1.72
CA VAL A 102 -0.26 15.00 0.64
C VAL A 102 -1.62 14.39 0.98
N ASP A 103 -2.71 15.14 0.77
CA ASP A 103 -4.06 14.68 1.05
C ASP A 103 -4.41 13.41 0.26
N LEU A 104 -5.14 12.48 0.89
CA LEU A 104 -5.55 11.21 0.29
C LEU A 104 -6.31 11.37 -1.04
N ASP A 105 -7.06 12.46 -1.20
CA ASP A 105 -7.77 12.78 -2.46
C ASP A 105 -6.82 13.23 -3.60
N ARG A 106 -5.57 13.52 -3.27
CA ARG A 106 -4.51 13.89 -4.20
C ARG A 106 -3.50 12.77 -4.41
N ILE A 107 -3.81 11.54 -4.03
CA ILE A 107 -2.98 10.35 -4.25
C ILE A 107 -3.75 9.37 -5.12
N ASP A 108 -3.30 9.20 -6.35
CA ASP A 108 -3.91 8.28 -7.31
C ASP A 108 -3.11 6.98 -7.46
N VAL A 109 -3.74 5.97 -8.02
CA VAL A 109 -3.10 4.69 -8.36
C VAL A 109 -3.28 4.42 -9.84
N ALA A 110 -2.18 4.12 -10.53
CA ALA A 110 -2.17 3.69 -11.92
C ALA A 110 -1.59 2.26 -12.02
N VAL A 111 -2.25 1.38 -12.76
CA VAL A 111 -1.74 0.02 -12.99
C VAL A 111 -0.70 0.08 -14.09
N HIS A 112 0.53 -0.37 -13.80
CA HIS A 112 1.68 -0.41 -14.68
C HIS A 112 2.34 -1.80 -14.65
N PRO A 113 1.91 -2.73 -15.52
CA PRO A 113 2.30 -4.15 -15.42
C PRO A 113 3.80 -4.40 -15.55
N GLN A 114 4.51 -3.55 -16.28
CA GLN A 114 5.95 -3.72 -16.49
C GLN A 114 6.79 -3.36 -15.25
N SER A 115 6.20 -2.64 -14.28
CA SER A 115 6.86 -2.20 -13.03
C SER A 115 8.22 -1.51 -13.26
N ILE A 116 8.37 -0.77 -14.36
CA ILE A 116 9.57 0.02 -14.68
C ILE A 116 9.46 1.43 -14.10
N VAL A 117 8.29 2.06 -14.23
CA VAL A 117 7.97 3.30 -13.52
C VAL A 117 7.42 2.93 -12.16
N HIS A 118 8.12 3.34 -11.09
CA HIS A 118 7.75 2.95 -9.74
C HIS A 118 6.75 3.90 -9.07
N SER A 119 6.81 5.20 -9.37
CA SER A 119 5.80 6.21 -9.03
C SER A 119 6.07 7.51 -9.76
N MET A 120 5.10 8.44 -9.70
CA MET A 120 5.14 9.73 -10.39
C MET A 120 4.60 10.83 -9.47
N VAL A 121 5.07 12.06 -9.72
CA VAL A 121 4.52 13.29 -9.13
C VAL A 121 4.03 14.18 -10.26
N GLN A 122 2.78 14.58 -10.22
CA GLN A 122 2.22 15.59 -11.11
C GLN A 122 2.29 16.95 -10.42
N PHE A 123 2.78 17.95 -11.13
CA PHE A 123 2.92 19.31 -10.66
C PHE A 123 1.81 20.22 -11.19
N VAL A 124 1.60 21.37 -10.53
CA VAL A 124 0.52 22.34 -10.87
C VAL A 124 0.62 22.92 -12.28
N ASP A 125 1.77 22.85 -12.91
CA ASP A 125 1.98 23.25 -14.31
C ASP A 125 1.55 22.17 -15.33
N GLY A 126 1.11 21.00 -14.83
CA GLY A 126 0.71 19.84 -15.64
C GLY A 126 1.86 18.90 -16.00
N SER A 127 3.11 19.22 -15.61
CA SER A 127 4.22 18.29 -15.83
C SER A 127 4.12 17.09 -14.87
N THR A 128 4.63 15.94 -15.32
CA THR A 128 4.73 14.73 -14.51
C THR A 128 6.17 14.24 -14.48
N ILE A 129 6.73 14.10 -13.28
CA ILE A 129 8.07 13.56 -13.07
C ILE A 129 7.94 12.12 -12.56
N ALA A 130 8.60 11.19 -13.23
CA ALA A 130 8.54 9.76 -12.92
C ALA A 130 9.94 9.22 -12.63
N GLN A 131 10.06 8.36 -11.63
CA GLN A 131 11.25 7.56 -11.43
C GLN A 131 11.08 6.22 -12.16
N ALA A 132 12.03 5.88 -13.02
CA ALA A 132 12.04 4.64 -13.77
C ALA A 132 13.35 3.89 -13.60
N SER A 133 13.24 2.59 -13.31
CA SER A 133 14.35 1.63 -13.23
C SER A 133 13.84 0.20 -13.41
N PRO A 134 14.66 -0.77 -13.78
CA PRO A 134 14.29 -2.17 -13.70
C PRO A 134 13.84 -2.53 -12.26
N PRO A 135 12.82 -3.41 -12.09
CA PRO A 135 12.28 -3.75 -10.78
C PRO A 135 13.35 -4.42 -9.90
N SER A 136 13.75 -3.73 -8.84
CA SER A 136 14.76 -4.20 -7.89
C SER A 136 14.68 -3.40 -6.59
N MET A 137 14.72 -4.09 -5.45
CA MET A 137 14.81 -3.44 -4.13
C MET A 137 16.23 -2.92 -3.82
N VAL A 138 17.24 -3.31 -4.58
CA VAL A 138 18.62 -2.86 -4.37
C VAL A 138 18.73 -1.34 -4.54
N LEU A 139 18.03 -0.76 -5.53
CA LEU A 139 18.08 0.68 -5.78
C LEU A 139 17.54 1.52 -4.62
N PRO A 140 16.30 1.31 -4.13
CA PRO A 140 15.77 2.09 -3.02
C PRO A 140 16.54 1.85 -1.71
N ILE A 141 17.01 0.62 -1.45
CA ILE A 141 17.84 0.33 -0.29
C ILE A 141 19.18 1.07 -0.37
N ALA A 142 19.86 1.02 -1.52
CA ALA A 142 21.13 1.72 -1.73
C ALA A 142 20.96 3.23 -1.53
N LEU A 143 19.89 3.82 -2.10
CA LEU A 143 19.59 5.23 -1.95
C LEU A 143 19.26 5.59 -0.48
N GLY A 144 18.50 4.74 0.22
CA GLY A 144 18.16 4.93 1.64
C GLY A 144 19.40 4.96 2.54
N LEU A 145 20.43 4.16 2.22
CA LEU A 145 21.69 4.13 2.97
C LEU A 145 22.59 5.33 2.69
N THR A 146 22.44 6.00 1.54
CA THR A 146 23.35 7.07 1.11
C THR A 146 22.69 8.40 0.83
N TRP A 147 21.40 8.51 1.12
CA TRP A 147 20.62 9.72 0.86
C TRP A 147 21.37 10.99 1.29
N PRO A 148 21.40 12.06 0.45
CA PRO A 148 20.75 12.17 -0.87
C PRO A 148 21.64 11.69 -2.03
N HIS A 149 22.73 11.01 -1.77
CA HIS A 149 23.74 10.62 -2.77
C HIS A 149 23.38 9.28 -3.44
N ARG A 150 23.76 9.14 -4.71
CA ARG A 150 23.54 7.92 -5.49
C ARG A 150 24.79 7.07 -5.54
N ILE A 151 24.64 5.74 -5.42
CA ILE A 151 25.73 4.78 -5.60
C ILE A 151 25.84 4.43 -7.09
N PRO A 152 27.01 4.67 -7.73
CA PRO A 152 27.22 4.27 -9.12
C PRO A 152 27.04 2.76 -9.32
N GLY A 153 26.24 2.38 -10.32
CA GLY A 153 26.06 0.98 -10.69
C GLY A 153 25.28 0.13 -9.67
N ALA A 154 24.50 0.71 -8.80
CA ALA A 154 23.69 -0.03 -7.82
C ALA A 154 22.75 -1.05 -8.49
N VAL A 155 22.18 -0.71 -9.64
CA VAL A 155 21.38 -1.61 -10.49
C VAL A 155 21.71 -1.36 -11.96
N PRO A 156 21.43 -2.31 -12.88
CA PRO A 156 21.49 -2.07 -14.31
C PRO A 156 20.54 -0.93 -14.71
N ALA A 157 20.93 -0.09 -15.65
CA ALA A 157 20.06 0.94 -16.21
C ALA A 157 19.03 0.33 -17.17
N CYS A 158 17.96 1.07 -17.45
CA CYS A 158 17.08 0.74 -18.58
C CYS A 158 17.86 0.80 -19.92
N ASP A 159 17.56 -0.12 -20.82
CA ASP A 159 18.19 -0.19 -22.13
C ASP A 159 17.45 0.74 -23.12
N TRP A 160 17.96 1.95 -23.28
CA TRP A 160 17.41 2.95 -24.22
C TRP A 160 17.83 2.74 -25.67
N SER A 161 18.65 1.73 -25.97
CA SER A 161 19.05 1.40 -27.33
C SER A 161 17.96 0.63 -28.11
N LYS A 162 16.92 0.16 -27.44
CA LYS A 162 15.83 -0.61 -28.00
C LYS A 162 14.50 0.13 -27.88
N ALA A 163 13.64 -0.07 -28.87
CA ALA A 163 12.26 0.38 -28.76
C ALA A 163 11.57 -0.31 -27.58
N THR A 164 10.91 0.48 -26.76
CA THR A 164 10.15 -0.04 -25.62
C THR A 164 8.81 0.67 -25.53
N SER A 165 7.82 0.02 -24.93
CA SER A 165 6.50 0.58 -24.65
C SER A 165 6.14 0.29 -23.22
N TRP A 166 5.64 1.29 -22.52
CA TRP A 166 5.10 1.19 -21.16
C TRP A 166 3.62 1.53 -21.20
N THR A 167 2.84 0.74 -20.48
CA THR A 167 1.38 0.89 -20.43
C THR A 167 0.94 1.30 -19.05
N PHE A 168 -0.07 2.15 -18.99
CA PHE A 168 -0.74 2.56 -17.75
C PHE A 168 -2.24 2.37 -17.94
N GLU A 169 -2.88 1.79 -16.94
CA GLU A 169 -4.32 1.50 -16.93
C GLU A 169 -4.92 2.09 -15.64
N PRO A 170 -6.18 2.53 -15.65
CA PRO A 170 -6.86 2.90 -14.43
C PRO A 170 -7.06 1.67 -13.54
N LEU A 171 -7.05 1.86 -12.21
CA LEU A 171 -7.44 0.80 -11.27
C LEU A 171 -8.94 0.51 -11.41
N ASP A 172 -9.31 -0.76 -11.53
CA ASP A 172 -10.70 -1.22 -11.44
C ASP A 172 -11.11 -1.31 -9.96
N GLU A 173 -11.65 -0.21 -9.41
CA GLU A 173 -12.05 -0.13 -7.99
C GLU A 173 -13.30 -0.94 -7.67
N GLU A 174 -14.06 -1.41 -8.67
CA GLU A 174 -15.17 -2.32 -8.46
C GLU A 174 -14.66 -3.74 -8.18
N ALA A 175 -13.69 -4.19 -8.97
CA ALA A 175 -13.06 -5.49 -8.76
C ALA A 175 -12.12 -5.48 -7.53
N PHE A 176 -11.40 -4.36 -7.29
CA PHE A 176 -10.37 -4.22 -6.26
C PHE A 176 -10.60 -2.98 -5.38
N PRO A 177 -11.55 -3.01 -4.43
CA PRO A 177 -11.98 -1.82 -3.69
C PRO A 177 -11.02 -1.37 -2.57
N ALA A 178 -9.94 -2.10 -2.30
CA ALA A 178 -9.05 -1.87 -1.15
C ALA A 178 -8.48 -0.44 -1.09
N VAL A 179 -8.12 0.15 -2.25
CA VAL A 179 -7.55 1.52 -2.30
C VAL A 179 -8.59 2.56 -1.88
N ARG A 180 -9.83 2.45 -2.37
CA ARG A 180 -10.92 3.33 -1.92
C ARG A 180 -11.18 3.17 -0.42
N MET A 181 -11.25 1.93 0.06
CA MET A 181 -11.51 1.64 1.47
C MET A 181 -10.47 2.24 2.41
N ILE A 182 -9.17 2.15 2.07
CA ILE A 182 -8.12 2.74 2.91
C ILE A 182 -8.14 4.27 2.87
N LYS A 183 -8.49 4.88 1.74
CA LYS A 183 -8.69 6.33 1.67
C LYS A 183 -9.83 6.77 2.58
N ASP A 184 -10.95 6.04 2.58
CA ASP A 184 -12.08 6.32 3.46
C ASP A 184 -11.69 6.14 4.94
N ALA A 185 -11.01 5.05 5.30
CA ALA A 185 -10.50 4.80 6.65
C ALA A 185 -9.48 5.88 7.09
N GLY A 186 -8.58 6.29 6.19
CA GLY A 186 -7.60 7.34 6.45
C GLY A 186 -8.24 8.72 6.64
N LYS A 187 -9.33 9.02 5.95
CA LYS A 187 -10.09 10.28 6.15
C LYS A 187 -10.83 10.30 7.48
N VAL A 188 -11.32 9.16 7.94
CA VAL A 188 -11.86 9.04 9.32
C VAL A 188 -10.74 9.22 10.33
N GLY A 189 -9.55 8.72 10.03
CA GLY A 189 -8.36 8.86 10.86
C GLY A 189 -8.37 7.98 12.11
N GLY A 190 -7.60 8.38 13.10
CA GLY A 190 -7.53 7.71 14.39
C GLY A 190 -7.09 6.25 14.28
N THR A 191 -7.87 5.35 14.86
CA THR A 191 -7.58 3.91 14.87
C THR A 191 -8.04 3.15 13.63
N HIS A 192 -8.83 3.76 12.71
CA HIS A 192 -9.37 3.07 11.53
C HIS A 192 -8.31 2.46 10.60
N PRO A 193 -7.17 3.14 10.29
CA PRO A 193 -6.11 2.54 9.48
C PRO A 193 -5.49 1.29 10.09
N ALA A 194 -5.29 1.28 11.41
CA ALA A 194 -4.76 0.12 12.12
C ALA A 194 -5.72 -1.07 12.08
N VAL A 195 -7.02 -0.80 12.24
CA VAL A 195 -8.09 -1.80 12.13
C VAL A 195 -8.15 -2.40 10.73
N PHE A 196 -8.04 -1.57 9.68
CA PHE A 196 -7.96 -2.06 8.30
C PHE A 196 -6.85 -3.10 8.14
N ASN A 197 -5.64 -2.77 8.57
CA ASN A 197 -4.49 -3.66 8.42
C ASN A 197 -4.63 -4.92 9.27
N ALA A 198 -5.03 -4.81 10.54
CA ALA A 198 -5.19 -5.94 11.44
C ALA A 198 -6.25 -6.94 10.96
N ALA A 199 -7.40 -6.44 10.49
CA ALA A 199 -8.45 -7.28 9.92
C ALA A 199 -7.99 -7.97 8.62
N ASN A 200 -7.22 -7.29 7.76
CA ASN A 200 -6.66 -7.87 6.56
C ASN A 200 -5.69 -9.02 6.86
N GLU A 201 -4.82 -8.88 7.84
CA GLU A 201 -3.86 -9.94 8.20
C GLU A 201 -4.59 -11.23 8.61
N GLU A 202 -5.65 -11.14 9.43
CA GLU A 202 -6.46 -12.30 9.82
C GLU A 202 -7.23 -12.89 8.62
N ALA A 203 -7.79 -12.05 7.76
CA ALA A 203 -8.50 -12.52 6.57
C ALA A 203 -7.56 -13.21 5.56
N VAL A 204 -6.35 -12.70 5.37
CA VAL A 204 -5.32 -13.36 4.54
C VAL A 204 -4.96 -14.73 5.13
N ALA A 205 -4.78 -14.83 6.44
CA ALA A 205 -4.49 -16.11 7.10
C ALA A 205 -5.64 -17.11 6.90
N ALA A 206 -6.90 -16.67 7.06
CA ALA A 206 -8.09 -17.50 6.86
C ALA A 206 -8.22 -17.96 5.39
N PHE A 207 -7.91 -17.12 4.42
CA PHE A 207 -7.88 -17.49 3.01
C PHE A 207 -6.86 -18.58 2.72
N HIS A 208 -5.63 -18.46 3.23
CA HIS A 208 -4.60 -19.47 3.06
C HIS A 208 -4.90 -20.78 3.81
N ALA A 209 -5.67 -20.72 4.89
CA ALA A 209 -6.21 -21.91 5.56
C ALA A 209 -7.38 -22.57 4.80
N GLY A 210 -7.86 -21.96 3.71
CA GLY A 210 -8.99 -22.45 2.95
C GLY A 210 -10.35 -22.26 3.63
N ALA A 211 -10.43 -21.41 4.64
CA ALA A 211 -11.64 -21.16 5.40
C ALA A 211 -12.58 -20.16 4.70
N ILE A 212 -12.04 -19.27 3.90
CA ILE A 212 -12.78 -18.23 3.17
C ILE A 212 -12.33 -18.14 1.71
N ARG A 213 -13.08 -17.42 0.90
CA ARG A 213 -12.78 -17.17 -0.50
C ARG A 213 -11.89 -15.92 -0.65
N PHE A 214 -11.32 -15.73 -1.83
CA PHE A 214 -10.47 -14.59 -2.12
C PHE A 214 -11.19 -13.24 -1.93
N THR A 215 -12.42 -13.12 -2.41
CA THR A 215 -13.24 -11.90 -2.27
C THR A 215 -13.61 -11.60 -0.82
N ASP A 216 -13.72 -12.62 0.02
CA ASP A 216 -14.09 -12.48 1.43
C ASP A 216 -13.00 -11.77 2.24
N ILE A 217 -11.74 -11.75 1.73
CA ILE A 217 -10.64 -11.01 2.39
C ILE A 217 -11.03 -9.54 2.56
N VAL A 218 -11.31 -8.87 1.47
CA VAL A 218 -11.61 -7.42 1.49
C VAL A 218 -13.01 -7.15 2.06
N ASP A 219 -13.98 -8.04 1.81
CA ASP A 219 -15.33 -7.93 2.36
C ASP A 219 -15.33 -8.01 3.90
N SER A 220 -14.49 -8.85 4.48
CA SER A 220 -14.33 -8.97 5.93
C SER A 220 -13.73 -7.69 6.52
N VAL A 221 -12.71 -7.14 5.85
CA VAL A 221 -12.12 -5.86 6.27
C VAL A 221 -13.16 -4.74 6.27
N ALA A 222 -14.00 -4.67 5.23
CA ALA A 222 -15.08 -3.68 5.16
C ALA A 222 -16.05 -3.78 6.35
N ARG A 223 -16.47 -5.01 6.70
CA ARG A 223 -17.36 -5.25 7.83
C ARG A 223 -16.73 -4.89 9.17
N VAL A 224 -15.46 -5.25 9.38
CA VAL A 224 -14.76 -4.90 10.63
C VAL A 224 -14.63 -3.39 10.78
N LEU A 225 -14.33 -2.66 9.70
CA LEU A 225 -14.27 -1.20 9.70
C LEU A 225 -15.63 -0.55 10.01
N GLU A 226 -16.72 -1.06 9.41
CA GLU A 226 -18.07 -0.57 9.68
C GLU A 226 -18.45 -0.73 11.18
N GLU A 227 -18.19 -1.91 11.74
CA GLU A 227 -18.45 -2.19 13.14
C GLU A 227 -17.52 -1.39 14.08
N HIS A 228 -16.27 -1.13 13.66
CA HIS A 228 -15.33 -0.33 14.43
C HIS A 228 -15.82 1.09 14.66
N THR A 229 -16.43 1.71 13.65
CA THR A 229 -16.93 3.09 13.73
C THR A 229 -17.88 3.32 14.92
N GLY A 230 -18.58 2.27 15.39
CA GLY A 230 -19.45 2.32 16.56
C GLY A 230 -18.87 1.67 17.84
N SER A 231 -17.62 1.22 17.79
CA SER A 231 -17.00 0.50 18.91
C SER A 231 -16.38 1.44 19.95
N ALA A 232 -16.12 0.92 21.14
CA ALA A 232 -15.43 1.65 22.21
C ALA A 232 -13.94 1.88 21.89
N GLU A 233 -13.39 1.11 20.97
CA GLU A 233 -11.99 1.17 20.49
C GLU A 233 -11.79 2.18 19.35
N ALA A 234 -12.87 2.79 18.84
CA ALA A 234 -12.80 3.86 17.85
C ALA A 234 -12.33 5.16 18.50
N VAL A 235 -11.09 5.51 18.27
CA VAL A 235 -10.44 6.69 18.85
C VAL A 235 -10.07 7.65 17.71
N SER A 236 -10.34 8.94 17.89
CA SER A 236 -10.03 10.02 16.92
C SER A 236 -8.53 10.37 16.93
N ASP A 237 -8.07 11.11 15.90
CA ASP A 237 -6.69 11.60 15.84
C ASP A 237 -6.31 12.45 17.06
N ALA A 238 -7.26 13.23 17.61
CA ALA A 238 -7.01 14.11 18.75
C ALA A 238 -6.66 13.33 20.03
N ASP A 239 -7.19 12.12 20.17
CA ASP A 239 -7.04 11.27 21.35
C ASP A 239 -6.13 10.04 21.06
N LEU A 240 -5.47 10.01 19.90
CA LEU A 240 -4.71 8.85 19.44
C LEU A 240 -3.46 8.65 20.30
N THR A 241 -3.34 7.45 20.85
CA THR A 241 -2.16 6.98 21.59
C THR A 241 -1.71 5.63 21.05
N LEU A 242 -0.45 5.26 21.31
CA LEU A 242 0.04 3.93 20.95
C LEU A 242 -0.82 2.82 21.59
N GLU A 243 -1.26 3.02 22.84
CA GLU A 243 -2.13 2.05 23.55
C GLU A 243 -3.48 1.91 22.85
N ALA A 244 -4.10 3.03 22.43
CA ALA A 244 -5.36 3.02 21.68
C ALA A 244 -5.22 2.24 20.37
N VAL A 245 -4.13 2.47 19.61
CA VAL A 245 -3.84 1.73 18.37
C VAL A 245 -3.72 0.23 18.64
N LEU A 246 -2.93 -0.18 19.64
CA LEU A 246 -2.73 -1.59 19.98
C LEU A 246 -4.02 -2.26 20.49
N ASN A 247 -4.88 -1.51 21.18
CA ASN A 247 -6.19 -2.01 21.62
C ASN A 247 -7.11 -2.23 20.41
N ALA A 248 -7.18 -1.27 19.49
CA ALA A 248 -7.98 -1.37 18.28
C ALA A 248 -7.49 -2.51 17.37
N GLU A 249 -6.16 -2.71 17.21
CA GLU A 249 -5.62 -3.86 16.49
C GLU A 249 -6.06 -5.20 17.12
N ARG A 250 -5.95 -5.33 18.45
CA ARG A 250 -6.41 -6.56 19.13
C ARG A 250 -7.89 -6.81 18.94
N TRP A 251 -8.70 -5.77 19.08
CA TRP A 251 -10.13 -5.84 18.85
C TRP A 251 -10.43 -6.29 17.42
N ALA A 252 -9.79 -5.66 16.43
CA ALA A 252 -9.98 -5.97 15.02
C ALA A 252 -9.64 -7.43 14.68
N ARG A 253 -8.55 -7.96 15.23
CA ARG A 253 -8.16 -9.36 15.04
C ARG A 253 -9.20 -10.33 15.63
N VAL A 254 -9.64 -10.07 16.85
CA VAL A 254 -10.69 -10.90 17.49
C VAL A 254 -11.96 -10.83 16.65
N ARG A 255 -12.39 -9.63 16.27
CA ARG A 255 -13.62 -9.45 15.52
C ARG A 255 -13.55 -10.05 14.11
N ALA A 256 -12.43 -9.91 13.42
CA ALA A 256 -12.21 -10.55 12.13
C ALA A 256 -12.34 -12.08 12.26
N ASN A 257 -11.66 -12.69 13.24
CA ASN A 257 -11.71 -14.15 13.46
C ASN A 257 -13.13 -14.64 13.79
N GLU A 258 -13.92 -13.87 14.56
CA GLU A 258 -15.33 -14.18 14.82
C GLU A 258 -16.15 -14.18 13.53
N LEU A 259 -16.00 -13.15 12.68
CA LEU A 259 -16.73 -13.04 11.41
C LEU A 259 -16.35 -14.14 10.42
N LEU A 260 -15.08 -14.57 10.46
CA LEU A 260 -14.52 -15.59 9.58
C LEU A 260 -14.79 -17.03 10.11
N GLY A 261 -15.40 -17.18 11.28
CA GLY A 261 -15.65 -18.50 11.91
C GLY A 261 -14.36 -19.20 12.37
N MET A 262 -13.29 -18.43 12.62
CA MET A 262 -11.98 -18.93 13.05
C MET A 262 -11.84 -18.98 14.58
N THR A 263 -12.92 -18.75 15.33
CA THR A 263 -12.93 -18.78 16.80
C THR A 263 -12.94 -20.21 17.30
N GLY A 264 -11.81 -20.66 17.82
CA GLY A 264 -11.74 -21.82 18.74
C GLY A 264 -11.11 -23.08 18.19
N ASN A 265 -9.85 -23.19 18.41
CA ASN A 265 -9.24 -24.44 18.91
C ASN A 265 -8.28 -24.12 20.03
#